data_bcb9554091ada90401f5fd59a0497747
#
_entry.id   bcb9554091ada90401f5fd59a0497747
#
_cell.length_a   1.000
_cell.length_b   1.000
_cell.length_c   1.000
_cell.angle_alpha   90.00
_cell.angle_beta   90.00
_cell.angle_gamma   90.00
#
_symmetry.space_group_name_H-M   'P 1'
#
loop_
_entity.id
_entity.type
_entity.pdbx_description
1 polymer ?
#
loop_
_entity_poly.entity_id
_entity_poly.type
_entity_poly.pdbx_seq_one_letter_code
_entity_poly.pdbx_strand_id
1 'polypeptide(L)'
;MNQKTVPFTSEQLEAIIANYPTPFHIYDEEGIVNNMKRFISAFSWNKGFKQYFAVKATPNPYIMRVLQKLGVGADCSSLAELLLCEKVGITGHDIMFTSNDTPYVEYIKALDMGAIINLDDITHIEYLEKHHGSLPDTCCVRYNPGPLKEGGNTIIGLPEEAKYGMTREQVFEAYKQLQAKGVKYFGLHTMVVSNELDIDGLVGTAEICFNLAVEIKEKLGIDVEFIDLGGGVGVAYKPEQTPVDFEKLGERVHEAYDRIIKGNGLKDIALAYECGRMVTGPFGYLVSTAIHKKDIYRHYIGLDSCMANLMRPALYGSYHHITVMGKENAPKDHVYDVTGSLCENNDKFAIQRELPKIDIGDRIIIHDAGAHGHSMGFNYNGKLRSAELLLHKDGSVTQIRRAETYDDLFGTLDFSNL
;
A
#
# COMPACT_ATOMS: atom_id res chain seq x y z
N MET A 1 -22.38 -10.32 3.69
CA MET A 1 -21.52 -9.78 4.76
C MET A 1 -20.10 -10.29 4.54
N ASN A 2 -19.12 -9.42 4.66
CA ASN A 2 -17.69 -9.80 4.55
C ASN A 2 -17.29 -10.53 5.85
N GLN A 3 -17.26 -11.87 5.82
CA GLN A 3 -16.90 -12.66 7.00
C GLN A 3 -15.38 -12.57 7.22
N LYS A 4 -14.98 -11.91 8.32
CA LYS A 4 -13.56 -11.83 8.71
C LYS A 4 -13.12 -13.13 9.34
N THR A 5 -12.32 -13.90 8.62
CA THR A 5 -11.76 -15.19 9.07
C THR A 5 -10.23 -15.08 9.14
N VAL A 6 -9.63 -15.95 9.93
CA VAL A 6 -8.17 -16.13 10.01
C VAL A 6 -7.75 -17.38 9.24
N PRO A 7 -6.54 -17.44 8.68
CA PRO A 7 -6.07 -18.56 7.85
C PRO A 7 -5.46 -19.72 8.66
N PHE A 8 -5.65 -19.75 9.97
CA PHE A 8 -5.08 -20.76 10.87
C PHE A 8 -6.07 -21.16 11.98
N THR A 9 -5.93 -22.36 12.52
CA THR A 9 -6.68 -22.84 13.69
C THR A 9 -6.03 -22.37 15.00
N SER A 10 -6.72 -22.53 16.13
CA SER A 10 -6.18 -22.24 17.46
C SER A 10 -4.92 -23.09 17.74
N GLU A 11 -4.94 -24.37 17.37
CA GLU A 11 -3.81 -25.28 17.58
C GLU A 11 -2.60 -24.88 16.73
N GLN A 12 -2.82 -24.49 15.48
CA GLN A 12 -1.75 -23.96 14.62
C GLN A 12 -1.17 -22.67 15.17
N LEU A 13 -2.01 -21.76 15.64
CA LEU A 13 -1.58 -20.51 16.23
C LEU A 13 -0.71 -20.73 17.49
N GLU A 14 -1.13 -21.60 18.42
CA GLU A 14 -0.33 -21.90 19.61
C GLU A 14 1.02 -22.58 19.25
N ALA A 15 1.04 -23.42 18.23
CA ALA A 15 2.30 -24.00 17.73
C ALA A 15 3.24 -22.91 17.12
N ILE A 16 2.68 -21.91 16.45
CA ILE A 16 3.45 -20.76 15.95
C ILE A 16 3.97 -19.93 17.13
N ILE A 17 3.13 -19.63 18.11
CA ILE A 17 3.49 -18.81 19.29
C ILE A 17 4.58 -19.48 20.13
N ALA A 18 4.61 -20.79 20.19
CA ALA A 18 5.66 -21.53 20.89
C ALA A 18 7.06 -21.27 20.32
N ASN A 19 7.18 -20.94 19.04
CA ASN A 19 8.44 -20.63 18.36
C ASN A 19 8.66 -19.12 18.17
N TYR A 20 7.59 -18.37 18.05
CA TYR A 20 7.59 -16.93 17.78
C TYR A 20 6.65 -16.23 18.77
N PRO A 21 7.16 -15.75 19.92
CA PRO A 21 6.33 -15.08 20.93
C PRO A 21 5.59 -13.86 20.36
N THR A 22 4.37 -13.60 20.84
CA THR A 22 3.62 -12.37 20.51
C THR A 22 4.31 -11.12 21.08
N PRO A 23 4.13 -9.93 20.49
CA PRO A 23 3.36 -9.70 19.27
C PRO A 23 4.15 -10.00 18.00
N PHE A 24 3.47 -10.39 16.92
CA PHE A 24 4.06 -10.50 15.58
C PHE A 24 3.03 -10.21 14.49
N HIS A 25 3.51 -9.84 13.31
CA HIS A 25 2.68 -9.84 12.09
C HIS A 25 2.81 -11.18 11.38
N ILE A 26 1.69 -11.69 10.84
CA ILE A 26 1.69 -12.90 10.03
C ILE A 26 0.91 -12.64 8.74
N TYR A 27 1.49 -13.05 7.61
CA TYR A 27 0.91 -12.86 6.27
C TYR A 27 0.51 -14.21 5.67
N ASP A 28 -0.69 -14.28 5.10
CA ASP A 28 -1.20 -15.42 4.35
C ASP A 28 -0.71 -15.36 2.90
N GLU A 29 0.29 -16.18 2.54
CA GLU A 29 0.85 -16.22 1.20
C GLU A 29 -0.19 -16.63 0.15
N GLU A 30 -1.00 -17.66 0.45
CA GLU A 30 -2.01 -18.15 -0.51
C GLU A 30 -3.08 -17.08 -0.78
N GLY A 31 -3.53 -16.38 0.25
CA GLY A 31 -4.47 -15.28 0.13
C GLY A 31 -3.92 -14.15 -0.75
N ILE A 32 -2.67 -13.73 -0.52
CA ILE A 32 -1.98 -12.71 -1.34
C ILE A 32 -1.92 -13.15 -2.80
N VAL A 33 -1.46 -14.37 -3.07
CA VAL A 33 -1.29 -14.93 -4.43
C VAL A 33 -2.63 -15.01 -5.15
N ASN A 34 -3.67 -15.54 -4.51
CA ASN A 34 -4.97 -15.71 -5.13
C ASN A 34 -5.63 -14.36 -5.44
N ASN A 35 -5.52 -13.39 -4.53
CA ASN A 35 -6.03 -12.05 -4.72
C ASN A 35 -5.36 -11.35 -5.91
N MET A 36 -4.03 -11.44 -6.00
CA MET A 36 -3.29 -10.83 -7.10
C MET A 36 -3.59 -11.48 -8.45
N LYS A 37 -3.73 -12.81 -8.50
CA LYS A 37 -4.12 -13.50 -9.73
C LYS A 37 -5.50 -13.04 -10.22
N ARG A 38 -6.46 -12.87 -9.32
CA ARG A 38 -7.80 -12.35 -9.68
C ARG A 38 -7.72 -10.93 -10.22
N PHE A 39 -6.96 -10.05 -9.56
CA PHE A 39 -6.80 -8.68 -10.00
C PHE A 39 -6.14 -8.59 -11.39
N ILE A 40 -5.03 -9.29 -11.60
CA ILE A 40 -4.35 -9.34 -12.91
C ILE A 40 -5.28 -9.91 -13.99
N SER A 41 -6.03 -10.97 -13.68
CA SER A 41 -6.98 -11.57 -14.62
C SER A 41 -8.08 -10.61 -15.06
N ALA A 42 -8.58 -9.77 -14.16
CA ALA A 42 -9.62 -8.79 -14.46
C ALA A 42 -9.19 -7.73 -15.50
N PHE A 43 -7.87 -7.48 -15.61
CA PHE A 43 -7.30 -6.53 -16.57
C PHE A 43 -6.58 -7.20 -17.76
N SER A 44 -6.70 -8.52 -17.91
CA SER A 44 -6.01 -9.28 -18.97
C SER A 44 -6.45 -8.92 -20.41
N TRP A 45 -7.56 -8.19 -20.58
CA TRP A 45 -8.01 -7.63 -21.85
C TRP A 45 -7.04 -6.53 -22.36
N ASN A 46 -6.32 -5.83 -21.49
CA ASN A 46 -5.27 -4.87 -21.85
C ASN A 46 -3.92 -5.60 -21.94
N LYS A 47 -3.39 -5.79 -23.14
CA LYS A 47 -2.17 -6.58 -23.39
C LYS A 47 -0.91 -6.04 -22.72
N GLY A 48 -0.90 -4.74 -22.40
CA GLY A 48 0.20 -4.06 -21.73
C GLY A 48 0.00 -3.92 -20.22
N PHE A 49 -1.05 -4.50 -19.65
CA PHE A 49 -1.39 -4.34 -18.24
C PHE A 49 -0.26 -4.73 -17.30
N LYS A 50 0.05 -3.86 -16.36
CA LYS A 50 1.06 -4.09 -15.32
C LYS A 50 0.52 -3.67 -13.94
N GLN A 51 0.67 -4.54 -12.96
CA GLN A 51 0.53 -4.20 -11.56
C GLN A 51 1.91 -3.93 -10.97
N TYR A 52 2.12 -2.75 -10.40
CA TYR A 52 3.25 -2.42 -9.55
C TYR A 52 2.82 -2.51 -8.09
N PHE A 53 3.57 -3.24 -7.30
CA PHE A 53 3.32 -3.31 -5.86
C PHE A 53 3.91 -2.08 -5.17
N ALA A 54 3.08 -1.27 -4.51
CA ALA A 54 3.57 -0.15 -3.70
C ALA A 54 4.37 -0.70 -2.51
N VAL A 55 5.70 -0.67 -2.62
CA VAL A 55 6.64 -1.30 -1.67
C VAL A 55 6.43 -0.76 -0.25
N LYS A 56 6.11 0.53 -0.11
CA LYS A 56 5.80 1.18 1.17
C LYS A 56 4.68 0.51 1.98
N ALA A 57 3.80 -0.24 1.33
CA ALA A 57 2.72 -0.95 2.02
C ALA A 57 3.27 -2.08 2.90
N THR A 58 4.24 -2.86 2.37
CA THR A 58 4.88 -3.98 3.08
C THR A 58 6.29 -4.18 2.52
N PRO A 59 7.29 -3.38 2.94
CA PRO A 59 8.65 -3.42 2.41
C PRO A 59 9.41 -4.64 2.93
N ASN A 60 9.05 -5.80 2.41
CA ASN A 60 9.65 -7.08 2.78
C ASN A 60 10.04 -7.89 1.53
N PRO A 61 11.31 -8.30 1.39
CA PRO A 61 11.81 -8.96 0.19
C PRO A 61 11.15 -10.32 -0.08
N TYR A 62 10.67 -11.03 0.94
CA TYR A 62 9.94 -12.30 0.74
C TYR A 62 8.59 -12.05 0.08
N ILE A 63 7.83 -11.06 0.54
CA ILE A 63 6.55 -10.65 -0.07
C ILE A 63 6.78 -10.17 -1.49
N MET A 64 7.79 -9.30 -1.72
CA MET A 64 8.15 -8.82 -3.05
C MET A 64 8.49 -9.97 -3.99
N ARG A 65 9.22 -11.00 -3.52
CA ARG A 65 9.54 -12.19 -4.32
C ARG A 65 8.32 -13.04 -4.66
N VAL A 66 7.37 -13.17 -3.74
CA VAL A 66 6.08 -13.85 -4.02
C VAL A 66 5.34 -13.14 -5.16
N LEU A 67 5.27 -11.81 -5.09
CA LEU A 67 4.60 -10.99 -6.11
C LEU A 67 5.35 -10.97 -7.45
N GLN A 68 6.68 -10.89 -7.44
CA GLN A 68 7.52 -10.95 -8.64
C GLN A 68 7.27 -12.22 -9.47
N LYS A 69 7.07 -13.38 -8.81
CA LYS A 69 6.75 -14.65 -9.49
C LYS A 69 5.41 -14.61 -10.24
N LEU A 70 4.54 -13.65 -9.93
CA LEU A 70 3.27 -13.41 -10.62
C LEU A 70 3.39 -12.35 -11.73
N GLY A 71 4.59 -11.84 -11.99
CA GLY A 71 4.83 -10.77 -12.97
C GLY A 71 4.52 -9.37 -12.44
N VAL A 72 4.30 -9.22 -11.12
CA VAL A 72 4.07 -7.91 -10.48
C VAL A 72 5.39 -7.16 -10.38
N GLY A 73 5.41 -5.89 -10.78
CA GLY A 73 6.52 -4.96 -10.61
C GLY A 73 6.53 -4.32 -9.22
N ALA A 74 7.34 -3.29 -9.04
CA ALA A 74 7.44 -2.53 -7.79
C ALA A 74 7.24 -1.03 -8.04
N ASP A 75 6.35 -0.40 -7.28
CA ASP A 75 6.29 1.06 -7.12
C ASP A 75 7.16 1.44 -5.93
N CYS A 76 8.23 2.20 -6.20
CA CYS A 76 9.23 2.62 -5.22
C CYS A 76 9.16 4.13 -5.01
N SER A 77 9.28 4.56 -3.75
CA SER A 77 9.24 5.98 -3.36
C SER A 77 10.50 6.43 -2.59
N SER A 78 11.52 5.58 -2.51
CA SER A 78 12.76 5.88 -1.77
C SER A 78 13.93 5.00 -2.20
N LEU A 79 15.14 5.44 -1.84
CA LEU A 79 16.36 4.65 -2.04
C LEU A 79 16.29 3.26 -1.37
N ALA A 80 15.73 3.19 -0.18
CA ALA A 80 15.61 1.91 0.55
C ALA A 80 14.76 0.90 -0.22
N GLU A 81 13.66 1.34 -0.83
CA GLU A 81 12.79 0.49 -1.63
C GLU A 81 13.46 0.03 -2.93
N LEU A 82 14.24 0.91 -3.59
CA LEU A 82 15.08 0.54 -4.74
C LEU A 82 16.14 -0.51 -4.36
N LEU A 83 16.79 -0.36 -3.22
CA LEU A 83 17.75 -1.35 -2.73
C LEU A 83 17.09 -2.70 -2.41
N LEU A 84 15.85 -2.72 -1.92
CA LEU A 84 15.08 -3.96 -1.77
C LEU A 84 14.79 -4.61 -3.13
N CYS A 85 14.40 -3.82 -4.15
CA CYS A 85 14.22 -4.31 -5.52
C CYS A 85 15.49 -4.95 -6.05
N GLU A 86 16.64 -4.31 -5.87
CA GLU A 86 17.94 -4.86 -6.27
C GLU A 86 18.22 -6.21 -5.61
N LYS A 87 17.97 -6.34 -4.29
CA LYS A 87 18.11 -7.61 -3.56
C LYS A 87 17.17 -8.72 -4.03
N VAL A 88 15.98 -8.36 -4.47
CA VAL A 88 14.99 -9.31 -5.01
C VAL A 88 15.26 -9.63 -6.47
N GLY A 89 15.98 -8.77 -7.20
CA GLY A 89 16.25 -8.90 -8.63
C GLY A 89 15.12 -8.31 -9.51
N ILE A 90 14.41 -7.27 -9.01
CA ILE A 90 13.47 -6.47 -9.80
C ILE A 90 14.25 -5.30 -10.39
N THR A 91 14.21 -5.12 -11.71
CA THR A 91 14.99 -4.10 -12.43
C THR A 91 14.24 -3.61 -13.67
N GLY A 92 14.75 -2.56 -14.30
CA GLY A 92 14.19 -2.05 -15.55
C GLY A 92 12.78 -1.49 -15.38
N HIS A 93 11.98 -1.62 -16.40
CA HIS A 93 10.57 -1.19 -16.40
C HIS A 93 9.64 -2.01 -15.49
N ASP A 94 10.18 -2.98 -14.75
CA ASP A 94 9.47 -3.61 -13.63
C ASP A 94 9.51 -2.74 -12.37
N ILE A 95 10.18 -1.58 -12.41
CA ILE A 95 10.17 -0.57 -11.37
C ILE A 95 9.52 0.71 -11.89
N MET A 96 8.46 1.18 -11.22
CA MET A 96 7.98 2.55 -11.28
C MET A 96 8.58 3.30 -10.10
N PHE A 97 9.26 4.42 -10.35
CA PHE A 97 9.82 5.23 -9.27
C PHE A 97 9.05 6.54 -9.17
N THR A 98 8.27 6.65 -8.12
CA THR A 98 7.40 7.81 -7.82
C THR A 98 7.74 8.33 -6.44
N SER A 99 8.38 9.51 -6.37
CA SER A 99 8.72 10.18 -5.13
C SER A 99 8.38 11.68 -5.24
N ASN A 100 8.16 12.35 -4.11
CA ASN A 100 7.71 13.76 -4.11
C ASN A 100 8.90 14.73 -4.06
N ASP A 101 9.46 14.98 -2.88
CA ASP A 101 10.62 15.86 -2.69
C ASP A 101 11.91 15.04 -2.84
N THR A 102 12.19 14.55 -4.06
CA THR A 102 13.16 13.50 -4.35
C THR A 102 14.61 13.99 -4.29
N PRO A 103 15.45 13.45 -3.38
CA PRO A 103 16.88 13.67 -3.44
C PRO A 103 17.49 13.11 -4.72
N TYR A 104 18.50 13.80 -5.28
CA TYR A 104 19.11 13.38 -6.56
C TYR A 104 19.70 11.95 -6.52
N VAL A 105 20.20 11.53 -5.36
CA VAL A 105 20.77 10.17 -5.18
C VAL A 105 19.74 9.05 -5.41
N GLU A 106 18.47 9.31 -5.15
CA GLU A 106 17.38 8.39 -5.41
C GLU A 106 17.06 8.31 -6.90
N TYR A 107 17.04 9.45 -7.59
CA TYR A 107 16.92 9.48 -9.05
C TYR A 107 18.07 8.76 -9.75
N ILE A 108 19.32 9.01 -9.34
CA ILE A 108 20.47 8.32 -9.91
C ILE A 108 20.32 6.80 -9.73
N LYS A 109 19.99 6.35 -8.52
CA LYS A 109 19.80 4.91 -8.29
C LYS A 109 18.66 4.33 -9.12
N ALA A 110 17.53 5.04 -9.26
CA ALA A 110 16.40 4.58 -10.08
C ALA A 110 16.81 4.48 -11.55
N LEU A 111 17.54 5.47 -12.08
CA LEU A 111 18.05 5.48 -13.45
C LEU A 111 19.06 4.37 -13.70
N ASP A 112 20.01 4.15 -12.77
CA ASP A 112 21.00 3.07 -12.84
C ASP A 112 20.35 1.67 -12.89
N MET A 113 19.18 1.54 -12.24
CA MET A 113 18.39 0.31 -12.28
C MET A 113 17.49 0.21 -13.51
N GLY A 114 17.43 1.24 -14.37
CA GLY A 114 16.58 1.32 -15.55
C GLY A 114 15.09 1.50 -15.23
N ALA A 115 14.76 2.03 -14.06
CA ALA A 115 13.38 2.25 -13.64
C ALA A 115 12.67 3.32 -14.49
N ILE A 116 11.36 3.22 -14.61
CA ILE A 116 10.52 4.30 -15.14
C ILE A 116 10.49 5.43 -14.09
N ILE A 117 10.87 6.64 -14.50
CA ILE A 117 10.79 7.81 -13.63
C ILE A 117 9.43 8.48 -13.80
N ASN A 118 8.69 8.57 -12.70
CA ASN A 118 7.45 9.31 -12.63
C ASN A 118 7.70 10.67 -11.94
N LEU A 119 7.62 11.74 -12.74
CA LEU A 119 7.90 13.11 -12.30
C LEU A 119 6.67 13.67 -11.55
N ASP A 120 6.85 13.95 -10.28
CA ASP A 120 5.80 14.49 -9.41
C ASP A 120 5.50 15.96 -9.69
N ASP A 121 6.51 16.74 -10.06
CA ASP A 121 6.40 18.17 -10.35
C ASP A 121 7.23 18.56 -11.59
N ILE A 122 6.82 19.64 -12.26
CA ILE A 122 7.48 20.13 -13.47
C ILE A 122 8.93 20.56 -13.22
N THR A 123 9.25 21.04 -12.03
CA THR A 123 10.62 21.45 -11.64
C THR A 123 11.58 20.26 -11.56
N HIS A 124 11.06 19.04 -11.42
CA HIS A 124 11.88 17.83 -11.42
C HIS A 124 12.56 17.57 -12.77
N ILE A 125 12.03 18.08 -13.88
CA ILE A 125 12.63 17.95 -15.21
C ILE A 125 14.01 18.61 -15.23
N GLU A 126 14.08 19.87 -14.84
CA GLU A 126 15.34 20.62 -14.78
C GLU A 126 16.28 20.06 -13.70
N TYR A 127 15.71 19.70 -12.54
CA TYR A 127 16.46 19.10 -11.44
C TYR A 127 17.15 17.82 -11.86
N LEU A 128 16.44 16.92 -12.53
CA LEU A 128 16.98 15.64 -13.00
C LEU A 128 18.06 15.85 -14.06
N GLU A 129 17.82 16.72 -15.05
CA GLU A 129 18.79 17.04 -16.09
C GLU A 129 20.08 17.65 -15.51
N LYS A 130 19.95 18.56 -14.54
CA LYS A 130 21.08 19.20 -13.87
C LYS A 130 21.97 18.21 -13.12
N HIS A 131 21.40 17.20 -12.50
CA HIS A 131 22.15 16.26 -11.65
C HIS A 131 22.59 14.99 -12.37
N HIS A 132 21.85 14.53 -13.40
CA HIS A 132 22.19 13.34 -14.20
C HIS A 132 22.84 13.69 -15.55
N GLY A 133 22.60 14.91 -16.07
CA GLY A 133 23.12 15.36 -17.37
C GLY A 133 22.23 15.02 -18.57
N SER A 134 21.24 14.14 -18.42
CA SER A 134 20.27 13.81 -19.46
C SER A 134 19.00 13.26 -18.84
N LEU A 135 17.91 13.24 -19.61
CA LEU A 135 16.67 12.55 -19.24
C LEU A 135 16.65 11.14 -19.81
N PRO A 136 15.97 10.18 -19.20
CA PRO A 136 15.79 8.84 -19.75
C PRO A 136 14.85 8.86 -20.97
N ASP A 137 14.92 7.81 -21.81
CA ASP A 137 14.06 7.67 -22.98
C ASP A 137 12.57 7.59 -22.62
N THR A 138 12.24 7.08 -21.42
CA THR A 138 10.87 6.92 -20.92
C THR A 138 10.68 7.78 -19.66
N CYS A 139 9.71 8.69 -19.69
CA CYS A 139 9.29 9.48 -18.54
C CYS A 139 7.78 9.40 -18.35
N CYS A 140 7.36 9.32 -17.10
CA CYS A 140 5.97 9.46 -16.68
C CYS A 140 5.76 10.81 -16.00
N VAL A 141 4.57 11.35 -16.12
CA VAL A 141 4.17 12.63 -15.52
C VAL A 141 2.98 12.41 -14.61
N ARG A 142 3.08 12.85 -13.36
CA ARG A 142 2.00 12.71 -12.40
C ARG A 142 1.03 13.87 -12.49
N TYR A 143 -0.22 13.55 -12.82
CA TYR A 143 -1.33 14.49 -12.91
C TYR A 143 -2.11 14.55 -11.61
N ASN A 144 -2.38 15.76 -11.12
CA ASN A 144 -3.34 16.06 -10.08
C ASN A 144 -4.56 16.76 -10.71
N PRO A 145 -5.73 16.13 -10.77
CA PRO A 145 -6.92 16.71 -11.38
C PRO A 145 -7.51 17.87 -10.57
N GLY A 146 -7.07 18.10 -9.35
CA GLY A 146 -7.61 19.14 -8.48
C GLY A 146 -9.13 18.97 -8.27
N PRO A 147 -9.91 20.05 -8.37
CA PRO A 147 -11.36 20.01 -8.12
C PRO A 147 -12.17 19.26 -9.19
N LEU A 148 -11.54 18.74 -10.25
CA LEU A 148 -12.23 17.87 -11.22
C LEU A 148 -12.55 16.48 -10.65
N LYS A 149 -11.91 16.10 -9.54
CA LYS A 149 -12.20 14.87 -8.82
C LYS A 149 -12.83 15.21 -7.48
N GLU A 150 -14.09 14.86 -7.34
CA GLU A 150 -14.82 14.99 -6.08
C GLU A 150 -14.37 13.95 -5.05
N GLY A 151 -14.49 14.29 -3.78
CA GLY A 151 -14.19 13.41 -2.66
C GLY A 151 -12.74 13.52 -2.18
N GLY A 152 -12.55 13.03 -0.99
CA GLY A 152 -11.28 12.96 -0.27
C GLY A 152 -11.48 12.17 1.02
N ASN A 153 -10.40 11.90 1.73
CA ASN A 153 -10.45 11.23 3.02
C ASN A 153 -9.30 11.68 3.92
N THR A 154 -9.30 11.24 5.17
CA THR A 154 -8.29 11.60 6.17
C THR A 154 -6.84 11.17 5.81
N ILE A 155 -6.65 10.37 4.76
CA ILE A 155 -5.35 9.87 4.34
C ILE A 155 -4.74 10.74 3.24
N ILE A 156 -5.54 11.14 2.24
CA ILE A 156 -5.07 11.93 1.08
C ILE A 156 -5.47 13.40 1.19
N GLY A 157 -6.57 13.72 1.87
CA GLY A 157 -7.21 15.04 1.83
C GLY A 157 -8.04 15.23 0.56
N LEU A 158 -8.37 16.48 0.25
CA LEU A 158 -8.98 16.83 -1.02
C LEU A 158 -7.91 16.85 -2.13
N PRO A 159 -8.24 16.53 -3.40
CA PRO A 159 -7.23 16.54 -4.46
C PRO A 159 -6.52 17.89 -4.62
N GLU A 160 -7.21 19.02 -4.46
CA GLU A 160 -6.64 20.37 -4.51
C GLU A 160 -5.72 20.71 -3.32
N GLU A 161 -5.81 19.98 -2.21
CA GLU A 161 -4.95 20.14 -1.03
C GLU A 161 -3.79 19.14 -1.03
N ALA A 162 -3.82 18.15 -1.93
CA ALA A 162 -2.78 17.13 -2.00
C ALA A 162 -1.46 17.74 -2.51
N LYS A 163 -0.37 17.41 -1.81
CA LYS A 163 0.97 17.99 -2.08
C LYS A 163 1.65 17.45 -3.33
N TYR A 164 1.04 16.59 -4.10
CA TYR A 164 1.66 15.87 -5.21
C TYR A 164 0.91 16.01 -6.52
N GLY A 165 1.69 15.97 -7.60
CA GLY A 165 1.21 15.99 -8.96
C GLY A 165 1.08 17.40 -9.54
N MET A 166 1.09 17.45 -10.85
CA MET A 166 1.04 18.67 -11.68
C MET A 166 -0.41 19.01 -12.01
N THR A 167 -0.69 20.32 -12.11
CA THR A 167 -1.95 20.79 -12.70
C THR A 167 -2.02 20.37 -14.16
N ARG A 168 -3.21 20.46 -14.74
CA ARG A 168 -3.42 20.15 -16.16
C ARG A 168 -2.51 20.97 -17.08
N GLU A 169 -2.37 22.26 -16.83
CA GLU A 169 -1.51 23.17 -17.60
C GLU A 169 -0.04 22.80 -17.49
N GLN A 170 0.42 22.46 -16.27
CA GLN A 170 1.77 21.98 -16.03
C GLN A 170 2.07 20.65 -16.72
N VAL A 171 1.09 19.73 -16.78
CA VAL A 171 1.24 18.47 -17.53
C VAL A 171 1.52 18.73 -19.00
N PHE A 172 0.75 19.60 -19.66
CA PHE A 172 0.99 19.97 -21.06
C PHE A 172 2.38 20.60 -21.26
N GLU A 173 2.77 21.49 -20.37
CA GLU A 173 4.09 22.12 -20.44
C GLU A 173 5.21 21.11 -20.17
N ALA A 174 5.05 20.21 -19.21
CA ALA A 174 6.00 19.13 -18.93
C ALA A 174 6.22 18.24 -20.16
N TYR A 175 5.17 17.82 -20.85
CA TYR A 175 5.30 17.01 -22.05
C TYR A 175 6.04 17.74 -23.17
N LYS A 176 5.81 19.05 -23.39
CA LYS A 176 6.56 19.84 -24.36
C LYS A 176 8.05 19.88 -24.01
N GLN A 177 8.37 20.14 -22.73
CA GLN A 177 9.76 20.17 -22.28
C GLN A 177 10.45 18.82 -22.44
N LEU A 178 9.78 17.72 -22.01
CA LEU A 178 10.30 16.37 -22.17
C LEU A 178 10.56 16.01 -23.65
N GLN A 179 9.61 16.32 -24.52
CA GLN A 179 9.76 16.09 -25.98
C GLN A 179 10.92 16.91 -26.55
N ALA A 180 11.05 18.19 -26.20
CA ALA A 180 12.13 19.06 -26.65
C ALA A 180 13.51 18.57 -26.17
N LYS A 181 13.56 17.88 -25.02
CA LYS A 181 14.76 17.31 -24.40
C LYS A 181 15.06 15.87 -24.87
N GLY A 182 14.29 15.33 -25.82
CA GLY A 182 14.56 14.04 -26.48
C GLY A 182 13.94 12.81 -25.80
N VAL A 183 13.04 12.96 -24.87
CA VAL A 183 12.23 11.84 -24.34
C VAL A 183 11.39 11.26 -25.46
N LYS A 184 11.32 9.93 -25.54
CA LYS A 184 10.69 9.20 -26.65
C LYS A 184 9.35 8.57 -26.29
N TYR A 185 9.24 8.07 -25.05
CA TYR A 185 8.10 7.31 -24.56
C TYR A 185 7.51 8.01 -23.33
N PHE A 186 6.22 8.27 -23.39
CA PHE A 186 5.52 9.12 -22.43
C PHE A 186 4.49 8.32 -21.65
N GLY A 187 4.58 8.37 -20.33
CA GLY A 187 3.57 7.84 -19.42
C GLY A 187 2.76 8.96 -18.76
N LEU A 188 1.53 8.64 -18.39
CA LEU A 188 0.65 9.48 -17.58
C LEU A 188 0.29 8.74 -16.30
N HIS A 189 0.39 9.40 -15.16
CA HIS A 189 0.07 8.82 -13.86
C HIS A 189 -0.90 9.72 -13.08
N THR A 190 -1.70 9.13 -12.21
CA THR A 190 -2.47 9.84 -11.19
C THR A 190 -2.59 9.03 -9.91
N MET A 191 -2.75 9.72 -8.77
CA MET A 191 -3.03 9.08 -7.47
C MET A 191 -3.90 10.01 -6.63
N VAL A 192 -5.22 9.89 -6.75
CA VAL A 192 -6.20 10.81 -6.17
C VAL A 192 -7.24 10.14 -5.28
N VAL A 193 -7.14 8.84 -5.10
CA VAL A 193 -8.02 8.07 -4.20
C VAL A 193 -7.19 7.18 -3.26
N SER A 194 -7.71 6.92 -2.08
CA SER A 194 -7.13 5.96 -1.14
C SER A 194 -8.24 5.22 -0.42
N ASN A 195 -8.18 3.89 -0.46
CA ASN A 195 -9.19 3.00 0.09
C ASN A 195 -10.59 3.24 -0.47
N GLU A 196 -10.68 3.40 -1.79
CA GLU A 196 -11.93 3.55 -2.50
C GLU A 196 -12.60 2.17 -2.70
N LEU A 197 -13.82 2.03 -2.24
CA LEU A 197 -14.63 0.81 -2.40
C LEU A 197 -15.65 0.95 -3.53
N ASP A 198 -15.97 2.18 -3.92
CA ASP A 198 -16.89 2.44 -5.01
C ASP A 198 -16.20 2.30 -6.37
N ILE A 199 -16.71 1.37 -7.17
CA ILE A 199 -16.21 1.12 -8.52
C ILE A 199 -16.39 2.38 -9.40
N ASP A 200 -17.46 3.12 -9.25
CA ASP A 200 -17.70 4.33 -10.04
C ASP A 200 -16.62 5.39 -9.76
N GLY A 201 -16.15 5.51 -8.52
CA GLY A 201 -15.05 6.39 -8.16
C GLY A 201 -13.71 5.97 -8.81
N LEU A 202 -13.45 4.66 -8.87
CA LEU A 202 -12.25 4.11 -9.52
C LEU A 202 -12.31 4.28 -11.04
N VAL A 203 -13.45 3.99 -11.66
CA VAL A 203 -13.67 4.18 -13.11
C VAL A 203 -13.57 5.67 -13.48
N GLY A 204 -14.16 6.56 -12.69
CA GLY A 204 -14.06 8.01 -12.90
C GLY A 204 -12.62 8.51 -12.89
N THR A 205 -11.74 7.91 -12.05
CA THR A 205 -10.30 8.21 -12.08
C THR A 205 -9.67 7.81 -13.41
N ALA A 206 -10.01 6.61 -13.93
CA ALA A 206 -9.52 6.16 -15.22
C ALA A 206 -10.01 7.06 -16.36
N GLU A 207 -11.29 7.43 -16.38
CA GLU A 207 -11.88 8.33 -17.40
C GLU A 207 -11.18 9.70 -17.44
N ILE A 208 -10.84 10.28 -16.28
CA ILE A 208 -10.09 11.54 -16.21
C ILE A 208 -8.75 11.40 -16.93
N CYS A 209 -7.98 10.32 -16.69
CA CYS A 209 -6.71 10.07 -17.34
C CYS A 209 -6.86 9.76 -18.84
N PHE A 210 -7.88 8.99 -19.23
CA PHE A 210 -8.14 8.68 -20.62
C PHE A 210 -8.48 9.93 -21.43
N ASN A 211 -9.33 10.80 -20.93
CA ASN A 211 -9.66 12.07 -21.58
C ASN A 211 -8.43 12.99 -21.69
N LEU A 212 -7.59 13.03 -20.65
CA LEU A 212 -6.35 13.82 -20.71
C LEU A 212 -5.37 13.26 -21.76
N ALA A 213 -5.28 11.95 -21.93
CA ALA A 213 -4.45 11.34 -22.98
C ALA A 213 -4.96 11.71 -24.39
N VAL A 214 -6.29 11.75 -24.60
CA VAL A 214 -6.88 12.25 -25.85
C VAL A 214 -6.48 13.69 -26.12
N GLU A 215 -6.60 14.58 -25.13
CA GLU A 215 -6.22 15.97 -25.27
C GLU A 215 -4.72 16.18 -25.53
N ILE A 216 -3.85 15.38 -24.89
CA ILE A 216 -2.40 15.40 -25.11
C ILE A 216 -2.12 15.06 -26.57
N LYS A 217 -2.77 14.02 -27.12
CA LYS A 217 -2.65 13.65 -28.52
C LYS A 217 -3.11 14.75 -29.46
N GLU A 218 -4.28 15.33 -29.21
CA GLU A 218 -4.87 16.38 -30.05
C GLU A 218 -4.03 17.66 -30.05
N LYS A 219 -3.55 18.10 -28.90
CA LYS A 219 -2.91 19.42 -28.72
C LYS A 219 -1.41 19.39 -28.97
N LEU A 220 -0.73 18.26 -28.65
CA LEU A 220 0.72 18.14 -28.73
C LEU A 220 1.19 17.13 -29.78
N GLY A 221 0.31 16.29 -30.33
CA GLY A 221 0.68 15.19 -31.22
C GLY A 221 1.42 14.05 -30.54
N ILE A 222 1.52 14.07 -29.21
CA ILE A 222 2.24 13.06 -28.41
C ILE A 222 1.33 11.84 -28.23
N ASP A 223 1.87 10.64 -28.46
CA ASP A 223 1.24 9.38 -28.07
C ASP A 223 1.65 9.08 -26.60
N VAL A 224 0.67 8.84 -25.73
CA VAL A 224 0.89 8.31 -24.39
C VAL A 224 0.99 6.79 -24.53
N GLU A 225 2.10 6.20 -24.10
CA GLU A 225 2.36 4.76 -24.24
C GLU A 225 1.70 3.93 -23.13
N PHE A 226 1.64 4.50 -21.92
CA PHE A 226 0.98 3.87 -20.79
C PHE A 226 0.32 4.88 -19.87
N ILE A 227 -0.74 4.44 -19.22
CA ILE A 227 -1.45 5.21 -18.16
C ILE A 227 -1.41 4.38 -16.88
N ASP A 228 -0.78 4.93 -15.87
CA ASP A 228 -0.79 4.40 -14.52
C ASP A 228 -1.92 5.08 -13.72
N LEU A 229 -2.88 4.28 -13.31
CA LEU A 229 -4.06 4.74 -12.58
C LEU A 229 -3.78 4.89 -11.07
N GLY A 230 -2.52 4.72 -10.67
CA GLY A 230 -2.09 4.75 -9.28
C GLY A 230 -2.62 3.56 -8.48
N GLY A 231 -2.73 3.76 -7.18
CA GLY A 231 -3.33 2.77 -6.30
C GLY A 231 -4.78 3.11 -5.94
N GLY A 232 -5.10 2.93 -4.67
CA GLY A 232 -6.36 3.40 -4.09
C GLY A 232 -7.49 2.40 -4.06
N VAL A 233 -7.40 1.27 -4.76
CA VAL A 233 -8.37 0.16 -4.63
C VAL A 233 -8.46 -0.26 -3.17
N GLY A 234 -9.68 -0.19 -2.63
CA GLY A 234 -9.95 -0.27 -1.21
C GLY A 234 -10.03 -1.67 -0.63
N VAL A 235 -9.90 -1.72 0.68
CA VAL A 235 -10.11 -2.89 1.53
C VAL A 235 -11.37 -2.66 2.35
N ALA A 236 -12.29 -3.61 2.32
CA ALA A 236 -13.47 -3.63 3.18
C ALA A 236 -13.05 -3.98 4.62
N TYR A 237 -12.67 -2.98 5.39
CA TYR A 237 -12.21 -3.17 6.77
C TYR A 237 -13.34 -3.62 7.70
N LYS A 238 -14.53 -3.08 7.52
CA LYS A 238 -15.69 -3.38 8.37
C LYS A 238 -16.49 -4.57 7.80
N PRO A 239 -17.09 -5.40 8.66
CA PRO A 239 -17.89 -6.55 8.21
C PRO A 239 -19.10 -6.21 7.33
N GLU A 240 -19.66 -5.01 7.49
CA GLU A 240 -20.78 -4.51 6.69
C GLU A 240 -20.37 -3.97 5.32
N GLN A 241 -19.09 -3.72 5.07
CA GLN A 241 -18.59 -3.24 3.79
C GLN A 241 -18.48 -4.36 2.76
N THR A 242 -18.73 -4.05 1.50
CA THR A 242 -18.55 -4.98 0.38
C THR A 242 -17.16 -4.77 -0.22
N PRO A 243 -16.35 -5.84 -0.37
CA PRO A 243 -15.09 -5.76 -1.10
C PRO A 243 -15.30 -5.33 -2.55
N VAL A 244 -14.30 -4.67 -3.14
CA VAL A 244 -14.30 -4.32 -4.57
C VAL A 244 -14.36 -5.60 -5.41
N ASP A 245 -15.31 -5.66 -6.32
CA ASP A 245 -15.40 -6.71 -7.33
C ASP A 245 -14.43 -6.37 -8.47
N PHE A 246 -13.31 -7.09 -8.54
CA PHE A 246 -12.25 -6.81 -9.50
C PHE A 246 -12.67 -7.11 -10.93
N GLU A 247 -13.47 -8.16 -11.12
CA GLU A 247 -13.99 -8.55 -12.43
C GLU A 247 -14.88 -7.43 -12.99
N LYS A 248 -15.80 -6.92 -12.17
CA LYS A 248 -16.65 -5.79 -12.54
C LYS A 248 -15.87 -4.49 -12.72
N LEU A 249 -14.83 -4.24 -11.89
CA LEU A 249 -13.95 -3.08 -12.08
C LEU A 249 -13.23 -3.16 -13.42
N GLY A 250 -12.63 -4.33 -13.74
CA GLY A 250 -11.93 -4.56 -15.02
C GLY A 250 -12.84 -4.37 -16.22
N GLU A 251 -14.09 -4.90 -16.18
CA GLU A 251 -15.10 -4.71 -17.22
C GLU A 251 -15.44 -3.25 -17.43
N ARG A 252 -15.75 -2.52 -16.36
CA ARG A 252 -16.14 -1.10 -16.43
C ARG A 252 -15.01 -0.19 -16.92
N VAL A 253 -13.75 -0.47 -16.50
CA VAL A 253 -12.59 0.25 -17.03
C VAL A 253 -12.38 -0.05 -18.51
N HIS A 254 -12.62 -1.31 -18.95
CA HIS A 254 -12.54 -1.69 -20.36
C HIS A 254 -13.60 -0.94 -21.22
N GLU A 255 -14.84 -0.87 -20.76
CA GLU A 255 -15.89 -0.09 -21.42
C GLU A 255 -15.49 1.39 -21.57
N ALA A 256 -14.95 2.00 -20.51
CA ALA A 256 -14.47 3.38 -20.55
C ALA A 256 -13.28 3.53 -21.52
N TYR A 257 -12.36 2.58 -21.52
CA TYR A 257 -11.22 2.55 -22.44
C TYR A 257 -11.66 2.47 -23.91
N ASP A 258 -12.55 1.56 -24.24
CA ASP A 258 -13.07 1.42 -25.60
C ASP A 258 -13.80 2.71 -26.06
N ARG A 259 -14.61 3.28 -25.19
CA ARG A 259 -15.35 4.50 -25.50
C ARG A 259 -14.44 5.71 -25.68
N ILE A 260 -13.42 5.88 -24.84
CA ILE A 260 -12.63 7.12 -24.82
C ILE A 260 -11.35 6.93 -25.66
N ILE A 261 -10.54 5.90 -25.44
CA ILE A 261 -9.27 5.72 -26.13
C ILE A 261 -9.51 5.28 -27.57
N LYS A 262 -10.19 4.15 -27.76
CA LYS A 262 -10.45 3.62 -29.11
C LYS A 262 -11.45 4.49 -29.89
N GLY A 263 -12.48 5.00 -29.20
CA GLY A 263 -13.48 5.87 -29.80
C GLY A 263 -12.91 7.16 -30.40
N ASN A 264 -11.80 7.66 -29.90
CA ASN A 264 -11.05 8.81 -30.44
C ASN A 264 -9.87 8.39 -31.33
N GLY A 265 -9.74 7.10 -31.69
CA GLY A 265 -8.74 6.62 -32.64
C GLY A 265 -7.30 6.64 -32.12
N LEU A 266 -7.09 6.65 -30.81
CA LEU A 266 -5.75 6.54 -30.21
C LEU A 266 -5.22 5.12 -30.42
N LYS A 267 -3.87 4.99 -30.44
CA LYS A 267 -3.21 3.68 -30.36
C LYS A 267 -3.55 2.97 -29.05
N ASP A 268 -3.31 1.66 -29.01
CA ASP A 268 -3.42 0.92 -27.75
C ASP A 268 -2.47 1.52 -26.71
N ILE A 269 -3.01 1.81 -25.53
CA ILE A 269 -2.30 2.36 -24.38
C ILE A 269 -2.24 1.26 -23.32
N ALA A 270 -1.06 0.97 -22.80
CA ALA A 270 -0.90 0.04 -21.68
C ALA A 270 -1.48 0.65 -20.39
N LEU A 271 -2.13 -0.16 -19.57
CA LEU A 271 -2.63 0.28 -18.27
C LEU A 271 -1.75 -0.27 -17.15
N ALA A 272 -1.60 0.54 -16.11
CA ALA A 272 -0.93 0.13 -14.88
C ALA A 272 -1.74 0.53 -13.64
N TYR A 273 -1.47 -0.19 -12.55
CA TYR A 273 -1.90 0.15 -11.18
C TYR A 273 -0.74 0.03 -10.21
N GLU A 274 -0.74 0.87 -9.17
CA GLU A 274 0.23 0.87 -8.07
C GLU A 274 -0.40 0.42 -6.75
N CYS A 275 -1.16 -0.67 -6.77
CA CYS A 275 -1.86 -1.12 -5.58
C CYS A 275 -0.91 -1.75 -4.55
N GLY A 276 -1.00 -1.29 -3.31
CA GLY A 276 -0.31 -1.87 -2.15
C GLY A 276 -1.29 -2.41 -1.11
N ARG A 277 -2.21 -1.55 -0.65
CA ARG A 277 -3.14 -1.87 0.43
C ARG A 277 -3.97 -3.12 0.17
N MET A 278 -4.61 -3.24 -1.00
CA MET A 278 -5.45 -4.38 -1.32
C MET A 278 -4.65 -5.66 -1.57
N VAL A 279 -3.33 -5.55 -1.79
CA VAL A 279 -2.44 -6.70 -2.05
C VAL A 279 -2.17 -7.48 -0.78
N THR A 280 -1.69 -6.80 0.25
CA THR A 280 -1.23 -7.44 1.50
C THR A 280 -2.15 -7.16 2.69
N GLY A 281 -2.89 -6.03 2.67
CA GLY A 281 -3.72 -5.59 3.79
C GLY A 281 -4.65 -6.67 4.33
N PRO A 282 -5.56 -7.24 3.51
CA PRO A 282 -6.54 -8.23 3.96
C PRO A 282 -5.93 -9.56 4.41
N PHE A 283 -4.68 -9.83 4.02
CA PHE A 283 -3.98 -11.09 4.24
C PHE A 283 -2.85 -10.98 5.26
N GLY A 284 -2.83 -9.90 6.04
CA GLY A 284 -1.89 -9.74 7.14
C GLY A 284 -2.62 -9.46 8.45
N TYR A 285 -2.13 -10.06 9.50
CA TYR A 285 -2.73 -10.05 10.83
C TYR A 285 -1.68 -9.64 11.86
N LEU A 286 -2.07 -8.80 12.81
CA LEU A 286 -1.29 -8.57 14.02
C LEU A 286 -1.82 -9.50 15.11
N VAL A 287 -0.96 -10.42 15.54
CA VAL A 287 -1.26 -11.37 16.61
C VAL A 287 -0.70 -10.84 17.92
N SER A 288 -1.55 -10.79 18.94
CA SER A 288 -1.24 -10.25 20.26
C SER A 288 -1.82 -11.10 21.37
N THR A 289 -1.33 -10.92 22.58
CA THR A 289 -1.87 -11.55 23.78
C THR A 289 -2.47 -10.48 24.70
N ALA A 290 -3.65 -10.73 25.24
CA ALA A 290 -4.25 -9.91 26.28
C ALA A 290 -3.47 -10.10 27.59
N ILE A 291 -2.81 -9.06 28.10
CA ILE A 291 -1.93 -9.14 29.26
C ILE A 291 -2.48 -8.41 30.50
N HIS A 292 -3.36 -7.45 30.29
CA HIS A 292 -3.96 -6.70 31.39
C HIS A 292 -5.45 -6.41 31.17
N LYS A 293 -6.18 -6.28 32.26
CA LYS A 293 -7.55 -5.75 32.31
C LYS A 293 -7.59 -4.58 33.29
N LYS A 294 -8.30 -3.53 32.91
CA LYS A 294 -8.52 -2.38 33.78
C LYS A 294 -9.99 -1.98 33.70
N ASP A 295 -10.65 -1.93 34.87
CA ASP A 295 -12.03 -1.51 35.01
C ASP A 295 -12.05 -0.22 35.82
N ILE A 296 -12.28 0.90 35.12
CA ILE A 296 -12.42 2.23 35.71
C ILE A 296 -13.69 2.90 35.18
N TYR A 297 -13.60 4.02 34.47
CA TYR A 297 -14.75 4.64 33.78
C TYR A 297 -15.15 3.88 32.50
N ARG A 298 -14.25 3.03 31.99
CA ARG A 298 -14.43 2.12 30.87
C ARG A 298 -13.73 0.80 31.17
N HIS A 299 -14.04 -0.22 30.38
CA HIS A 299 -13.36 -1.52 30.46
C HIS A 299 -12.24 -1.56 29.42
N TYR A 300 -11.01 -1.73 29.88
CA TYR A 300 -9.83 -1.77 29.02
C TYR A 300 -9.24 -3.17 28.97
N ILE A 301 -8.84 -3.57 27.77
CA ILE A 301 -7.99 -4.76 27.54
C ILE A 301 -6.64 -4.27 27.03
N GLY A 302 -5.59 -4.47 27.83
CA GLY A 302 -4.22 -4.16 27.46
C GLY A 302 -3.56 -5.33 26.76
N LEU A 303 -2.98 -5.05 25.60
CA LEU A 303 -2.26 -6.04 24.79
C LEU A 303 -0.74 -5.90 24.99
N ASP A 304 0.00 -6.96 24.66
CA ASP A 304 1.46 -6.93 24.54
C ASP A 304 1.95 -6.19 23.29
N SER A 305 1.08 -6.01 22.29
CA SER A 305 1.30 -5.07 21.19
C SER A 305 0.90 -3.64 21.53
N CYS A 306 1.33 -2.70 20.70
CA CYS A 306 1.01 -1.28 20.87
C CYS A 306 0.91 -0.57 19.51
N MET A 307 0.62 0.71 19.52
CA MET A 307 0.55 1.58 18.33
C MET A 307 1.82 1.50 17.47
N ALA A 308 2.99 1.19 18.06
CA ALA A 308 4.23 0.97 17.30
C ALA A 308 4.14 -0.25 16.36
N ASN A 309 3.25 -1.20 16.60
CA ASN A 309 2.98 -2.33 15.71
C ASN A 309 1.91 -2.02 14.67
N LEU A 310 0.90 -1.19 15.01
CA LEU A 310 -0.18 -0.79 14.10
C LEU A 310 -0.70 0.59 14.49
N MET A 311 -0.13 1.64 13.89
CA MET A 311 -0.49 3.03 14.23
C MET A 311 -1.80 3.53 13.60
N ARG A 312 -2.31 2.85 12.58
CA ARG A 312 -3.44 3.32 11.77
C ARG A 312 -4.72 3.65 12.57
N PRO A 313 -5.14 2.86 13.58
CA PRO A 313 -6.29 3.23 14.39
C PRO A 313 -6.11 4.56 15.11
N ALA A 314 -4.93 4.80 15.68
CA ALA A 314 -4.61 6.03 16.39
C ALA A 314 -4.45 7.24 15.47
N LEU A 315 -3.78 7.06 14.32
CA LEU A 315 -3.45 8.15 13.40
C LEU A 315 -4.63 8.57 12.53
N TYR A 316 -5.43 7.62 12.05
CA TYR A 316 -6.48 7.86 11.07
C TYR A 316 -7.89 7.51 11.57
N GLY A 317 -8.03 7.03 12.79
CA GLY A 317 -9.30 6.45 13.26
C GLY A 317 -9.71 5.19 12.49
N SER A 318 -8.75 4.49 11.86
CA SER A 318 -9.04 3.34 11.01
C SER A 318 -9.62 2.19 11.81
N TYR A 319 -10.71 1.62 11.29
CA TYR A 319 -11.26 0.39 11.85
C TYR A 319 -10.38 -0.81 11.46
N HIS A 320 -10.09 -1.67 12.43
CA HIS A 320 -9.58 -3.01 12.22
C HIS A 320 -10.46 -4.00 12.96
N HIS A 321 -10.84 -5.09 12.29
CA HIS A 321 -11.62 -6.14 12.95
C HIS A 321 -10.77 -6.88 13.97
N ILE A 322 -11.38 -7.26 15.09
CA ILE A 322 -10.71 -7.99 16.17
C ILE A 322 -11.41 -9.32 16.35
N THR A 323 -10.65 -10.40 16.29
CA THR A 323 -11.08 -11.76 16.67
C THR A 323 -10.40 -12.13 17.98
N VAL A 324 -11.19 -12.63 18.92
CA VAL A 324 -10.70 -13.33 20.11
C VAL A 324 -10.64 -14.81 19.75
N MET A 325 -9.44 -15.35 19.62
CA MET A 325 -9.21 -16.70 19.10
C MET A 325 -9.84 -17.75 20.00
N GLY A 326 -10.59 -18.68 19.39
CA GLY A 326 -11.37 -19.70 20.11
C GLY A 326 -12.70 -19.21 20.69
N LYS A 327 -13.03 -17.92 20.51
CA LYS A 327 -14.30 -17.31 20.97
C LYS A 327 -15.07 -16.63 19.82
N GLU A 328 -14.81 -17.02 18.57
CA GLU A 328 -15.37 -16.38 17.35
C GLU A 328 -16.90 -16.41 17.34
N ASN A 329 -17.49 -17.47 17.89
CA ASN A 329 -18.94 -17.68 17.96
C ASN A 329 -19.55 -17.33 19.32
N ALA A 330 -18.77 -16.82 20.28
CA ALA A 330 -19.27 -16.42 21.58
C ALA A 330 -20.07 -15.11 21.50
N PRO A 331 -21.00 -14.86 22.42
CA PRO A 331 -21.74 -13.60 22.48
C PRO A 331 -20.79 -12.41 22.57
N LYS A 332 -21.03 -11.35 21.77
CA LYS A 332 -20.29 -10.08 21.83
C LYS A 332 -21.01 -9.10 22.75
N ASP A 333 -21.08 -9.46 24.02
CA ASP A 333 -21.87 -8.76 25.07
C ASP A 333 -21.03 -7.93 26.03
N HIS A 334 -19.75 -7.78 25.73
CA HIS A 334 -18.81 -6.92 26.46
C HIS A 334 -18.34 -5.77 25.59
N VAL A 335 -18.23 -4.58 26.19
CA VAL A 335 -17.75 -3.37 25.51
C VAL A 335 -16.37 -3.00 26.05
N TYR A 336 -15.36 -3.01 25.18
CA TYR A 336 -13.97 -2.74 25.55
C TYR A 336 -13.33 -1.62 24.74
N ASP A 337 -12.42 -0.88 25.40
CA ASP A 337 -11.32 -0.21 24.72
C ASP A 337 -10.12 -1.18 24.70
N VAL A 338 -9.63 -1.53 23.51
CA VAL A 338 -8.47 -2.42 23.32
C VAL A 338 -7.24 -1.56 23.12
N THR A 339 -6.25 -1.67 24.00
CA THR A 339 -5.15 -0.71 24.14
C THR A 339 -3.78 -1.36 24.09
N GLY A 340 -2.79 -0.58 23.72
CA GLY A 340 -1.38 -0.94 23.87
C GLY A 340 -0.76 -0.37 25.15
N SER A 341 0.56 -0.41 25.22
CA SER A 341 1.35 -0.10 26.42
C SER A 341 2.17 1.19 26.34
N LEU A 342 1.89 2.06 25.35
CA LEU A 342 2.58 3.35 25.23
C LEU A 342 2.03 4.38 26.25
N CYS A 343 2.90 5.30 26.66
CA CYS A 343 2.48 6.51 27.38
C CYS A 343 1.81 7.53 26.43
N GLU A 344 0.87 7.05 25.63
CA GLU A 344 0.12 7.80 24.61
C GLU A 344 -1.35 7.40 24.71
N ASN A 345 -2.24 8.37 25.00
CA ASN A 345 -3.65 8.07 25.19
C ASN A 345 -4.34 7.52 23.94
N ASN A 346 -3.81 7.82 22.75
CA ASN A 346 -4.33 7.31 21.48
C ASN A 346 -3.83 5.90 21.14
N ASP A 347 -3.01 5.27 21.98
CA ASP A 347 -2.57 3.88 21.79
C ASP A 347 -3.72 2.91 22.03
N LYS A 348 -4.67 2.95 21.10
CA LYS A 348 -5.91 2.16 21.11
C LYS A 348 -6.14 1.54 19.74
N PHE A 349 -6.32 0.24 19.72
CA PHE A 349 -6.70 -0.51 18.52
C PHE A 349 -8.20 -0.48 18.27
N ALA A 350 -8.99 -0.35 19.33
CA ALA A 350 -10.44 -0.19 19.27
C ALA A 350 -10.94 0.62 20.48
N ILE A 351 -12.02 1.36 20.25
CA ILE A 351 -12.69 2.17 21.27
C ILE A 351 -14.15 1.74 21.33
N GLN A 352 -14.63 1.42 22.53
CA GLN A 352 -16.02 0.99 22.82
C GLN A 352 -16.50 -0.10 21.83
N ARG A 353 -15.65 -1.13 21.65
CA ARG A 353 -15.92 -2.24 20.74
C ARG A 353 -16.67 -3.36 21.47
N GLU A 354 -17.79 -3.80 20.89
CA GLU A 354 -18.48 -5.00 21.33
C GLU A 354 -17.68 -6.24 20.90
N LEU A 355 -17.24 -7.01 21.88
CA LEU A 355 -16.42 -8.23 21.72
C LEU A 355 -16.89 -9.31 22.67
N PRO A 356 -16.54 -10.59 22.42
CA PRO A 356 -16.71 -11.63 23.44
C PRO A 356 -15.91 -11.29 24.70
N LYS A 357 -16.29 -11.93 25.82
CA LYS A 357 -15.51 -11.81 27.04
C LYS A 357 -14.04 -12.18 26.80
N ILE A 358 -13.15 -11.23 27.12
CA ILE A 358 -11.70 -11.39 27.01
C ILE A 358 -11.13 -11.67 28.40
N ASP A 359 -10.32 -12.72 28.51
CA ASP A 359 -9.57 -13.06 29.71
C ASP A 359 -8.06 -12.85 29.45
N ILE A 360 -7.28 -12.65 30.51
CA ILE A 360 -5.81 -12.54 30.41
C ILE A 360 -5.27 -13.86 29.85
N GLY A 361 -4.40 -13.75 28.85
CA GLY A 361 -3.86 -14.89 28.09
C GLY A 361 -4.58 -15.19 26.78
N ASP A 362 -5.78 -14.62 26.54
CA ASP A 362 -6.46 -14.78 25.25
C ASP A 362 -5.63 -14.22 24.11
N ARG A 363 -5.68 -14.91 22.97
CA ARG A 363 -5.03 -14.47 21.73
C ARG A 363 -5.95 -13.54 20.95
N ILE A 364 -5.45 -12.35 20.66
CA ILE A 364 -6.18 -11.29 19.99
C ILE A 364 -5.60 -11.12 18.59
N ILE A 365 -6.44 -11.32 17.58
CA ILE A 365 -6.06 -11.19 16.18
C ILE A 365 -6.65 -9.91 15.63
N ILE A 366 -5.80 -8.98 15.22
CA ILE A 366 -6.21 -7.74 14.57
C ILE A 366 -6.06 -7.91 13.07
N HIS A 367 -7.17 -7.90 12.35
CA HIS A 367 -7.25 -8.16 10.92
C HIS A 367 -6.80 -6.97 10.07
N ASP A 368 -6.60 -7.23 8.78
CA ASP A 368 -6.29 -6.24 7.75
C ASP A 368 -5.04 -5.40 8.08
N ALA A 369 -4.10 -5.98 8.81
CA ALA A 369 -2.88 -5.33 9.28
C ALA A 369 -1.67 -5.52 8.36
N GLY A 370 -1.85 -6.18 7.19
CA GLY A 370 -0.76 -6.55 6.30
C GLY A 370 -0.18 -5.41 5.47
N ALA A 371 -0.90 -4.29 5.34
CA ALA A 371 -0.43 -3.10 4.64
C ALA A 371 -0.42 -1.89 5.56
N HIS A 372 0.66 -1.11 5.54
CA HIS A 372 0.81 0.08 6.40
C HIS A 372 0.64 -0.24 7.90
N GLY A 373 0.91 -1.47 8.28
CA GLY A 373 1.00 -1.95 9.65
C GLY A 373 2.44 -1.87 10.14
N HIS A 374 3.18 -2.97 10.00
CA HIS A 374 4.60 -3.03 10.38
C HIS A 374 5.45 -1.94 9.70
N SER A 375 5.18 -1.62 8.43
CA SER A 375 5.94 -0.61 7.67
C SER A 375 5.87 0.81 8.25
N MET A 376 4.78 1.16 8.92
CA MET A 376 4.61 2.45 9.61
C MET A 376 5.05 2.40 11.09
N GLY A 377 5.70 1.34 11.51
CA GLY A 377 6.16 1.17 12.88
C GLY A 377 7.24 2.17 13.30
N PHE A 378 7.36 2.38 14.60
CA PHE A 378 8.27 3.33 15.25
C PHE A 378 8.70 2.78 16.63
N ASN A 379 9.58 3.51 17.34
CA ASN A 379 10.12 3.06 18.62
C ASN A 379 9.81 4.00 19.79
N TYR A 380 8.65 4.67 19.78
CA TYR A 380 8.26 5.52 20.92
C TYR A 380 8.18 4.70 22.23
N ASN A 381 8.54 5.30 23.35
CA ASN A 381 8.77 4.66 24.64
C ASN A 381 9.80 3.49 24.62
N GLY A 382 10.67 3.42 23.61
CA GLY A 382 11.64 2.34 23.46
C GLY A 382 11.00 0.98 23.15
N LYS A 383 9.79 0.95 22.63
CA LYS A 383 9.15 -0.31 22.20
C LYS A 383 9.83 -0.84 20.94
N LEU A 384 10.19 -2.13 21.00
CA LEU A 384 10.79 -2.84 19.89
C LEU A 384 9.75 -3.20 18.84
N ARG A 385 10.14 -3.16 17.57
CA ARG A 385 9.28 -3.58 16.46
C ARG A 385 9.18 -5.11 16.45
N SER A 386 7.99 -5.59 16.16
CA SER A 386 7.67 -7.03 16.17
C SER A 386 8.26 -7.80 14.99
N ALA A 387 8.28 -9.13 15.09
CA ALA A 387 8.61 -10.00 13.97
C ALA A 387 7.54 -9.96 12.87
N GLU A 388 7.94 -10.36 11.66
CA GLU A 388 7.04 -10.65 10.54
C GLU A 388 7.21 -12.11 10.11
N LEU A 389 6.10 -12.81 9.94
CA LEU A 389 6.02 -14.22 9.57
C LEU A 389 5.24 -14.38 8.27
N LEU A 390 5.61 -15.35 7.44
CA LEU A 390 4.88 -15.76 6.23
C LEU A 390 4.31 -17.15 6.44
N LEU A 391 2.99 -17.27 6.39
CA LEU A 391 2.26 -18.53 6.46
C LEU A 391 2.11 -19.08 5.05
N HIS A 392 2.64 -20.27 4.82
CA HIS A 392 2.56 -20.98 3.56
C HIS A 392 1.28 -21.84 3.46
N LYS A 393 0.91 -22.22 2.25
CA LYS A 393 -0.26 -23.05 1.96
C LYS A 393 -0.29 -24.40 2.70
N ASP A 394 0.87 -24.98 2.98
CA ASP A 394 1.00 -26.25 3.71
C ASP A 394 0.92 -26.08 5.24
N GLY A 395 0.69 -24.85 5.72
CA GLY A 395 0.64 -24.49 7.13
C GLY A 395 2.01 -24.26 7.77
N SER A 396 3.10 -24.43 7.04
CA SER A 396 4.44 -24.05 7.51
C SER A 396 4.61 -22.55 7.59
N VAL A 397 5.54 -22.07 8.43
CA VAL A 397 5.78 -20.66 8.66
C VAL A 397 7.25 -20.33 8.47
N THR A 398 7.54 -19.28 7.69
CA THR A 398 8.86 -18.70 7.55
C THR A 398 8.94 -17.36 8.27
N GLN A 399 9.95 -17.16 9.12
CA GLN A 399 10.24 -15.84 9.66
C GLN A 399 10.90 -14.99 8.57
N ILE A 400 10.17 -13.97 8.11
CA ILE A 400 10.62 -13.08 7.03
C ILE A 400 11.22 -11.78 7.55
N ARG A 401 11.07 -11.52 8.86
CA ARG A 401 11.78 -10.50 9.63
C ARG A 401 11.79 -10.92 11.10
N ARG A 402 12.95 -10.89 11.75
CA ARG A 402 12.99 -11.07 13.21
C ARG A 402 12.46 -9.84 13.93
N ALA A 403 12.05 -9.99 15.17
CA ALA A 403 11.81 -8.86 16.05
C ALA A 403 13.11 -8.07 16.29
N GLU A 404 12.98 -6.77 16.58
CA GLU A 404 14.09 -5.96 17.05
C GLU A 404 14.57 -6.42 18.43
N THR A 405 15.83 -6.14 18.70
CA THR A 405 16.47 -6.27 20.00
C THR A 405 16.86 -4.88 20.53
N TYR A 406 17.23 -4.78 21.79
CA TYR A 406 17.76 -3.52 22.34
C TYR A 406 19.08 -3.12 21.67
N ASP A 407 19.87 -4.08 21.16
CA ASP A 407 21.07 -3.79 20.38
C ASP A 407 20.73 -3.08 19.07
N ASP A 408 19.63 -3.48 18.40
CA ASP A 408 19.14 -2.77 17.21
C ASP A 408 18.69 -1.34 17.57
N LEU A 409 17.94 -1.19 18.66
CA LEU A 409 17.42 0.10 19.11
C LEU A 409 18.50 1.09 19.52
N PHE A 410 19.54 0.59 20.21
CA PHE A 410 20.64 1.40 20.74
C PHE A 410 21.85 1.47 19.81
N GLY A 411 21.85 0.71 18.71
CA GLY A 411 22.99 0.55 17.82
C GLY A 411 23.53 1.85 17.17
N THR A 412 22.74 2.93 17.18
CA THR A 412 23.14 4.25 16.68
C THR A 412 23.52 5.24 17.80
N LEU A 413 23.37 4.85 19.07
CA LEU A 413 23.72 5.71 20.21
C LEU A 413 25.24 5.64 20.48
N ASP A 414 25.81 6.78 20.78
CA ASP A 414 27.21 6.89 21.22
C ASP A 414 27.29 6.97 22.74
N PHE A 415 27.83 5.92 23.36
CA PHE A 415 28.07 5.82 24.81
C PHE A 415 29.52 6.13 25.20
N SER A 416 30.40 6.49 24.24
CA SER A 416 31.85 6.61 24.47
C SER A 416 32.24 7.74 25.42
N ASN A 417 31.33 8.72 25.61
CA ASN A 417 31.58 9.91 26.45
C ASN A 417 30.71 9.94 27.72
N LEU A 418 30.11 8.82 28.13
CA LEU A 418 29.31 8.74 29.37
C LEU A 418 30.18 8.40 30.56
#